data_b9c5e46546fe90dc9e3c2ce8c70d7d50
#
_entry.id   b9c5e46546fe90dc9e3c2ce8c70d7d50
#
_cell.length_a   1.000
_cell.length_b   1.000
_cell.length_c   1.000
_cell.angle_alpha   90.00
_cell.angle_beta   90.00
_cell.angle_gamma   90.00
#
_symmetry.space_group_name_H-M   'P 1'
#
loop_
_entity.id
_entity.type
_entity.pdbx_description
1 polymer ?
#
loop_
_entity_poly.entity_id
_entity_poly.type
_entity_poly.pdbx_seq_one_letter_code
_entity_poly.pdbx_strand_id
1 'polypeptide(L)'
;MANFKHPETIGLHGGEYRSDPATTAVAVPIYQTSSYQFKNAETAANLFGLKEFGNIYTRIMNPTNDVLEKRVAALEGGLAAVAVGSGQAASAFCIQNVCQAGDNIVSSTDLYGGTVNLFKNTLSMQGIEVRFADPKDPKNFEKLTDEKTRAYYGESCPNPYLRVFPIKEVADIGRKHGIPLIIDNTSSPVICKPLAHG
;
A
#
# COMPACT_ATOMS: atom_id res chain seq x y z
N MET A 1 12.36 -21.43 -0.68
CA MET A 1 12.80 -20.01 -0.78
C MET A 1 13.76 -19.72 0.35
N ALA A 2 14.82 -18.95 0.11
CA ALA A 2 15.72 -18.53 1.19
C ALA A 2 14.97 -17.54 2.10
N ASN A 3 14.84 -17.91 3.38
CA ASN A 3 14.17 -17.07 4.37
C ASN A 3 15.20 -16.09 4.97
N PHE A 4 15.39 -14.95 4.34
CA PHE A 4 16.29 -13.92 4.81
C PHE A 4 15.72 -13.22 6.05
N LYS A 5 16.57 -13.01 7.07
CA LYS A 5 16.15 -12.40 8.35
C LYS A 5 16.53 -10.93 8.47
N HIS A 6 17.57 -10.50 7.76
CA HIS A 6 18.10 -9.13 7.86
C HIS A 6 17.53 -8.25 6.76
N PRO A 7 17.02 -7.04 7.09
CA PRO A 7 16.40 -6.15 6.12
C PRO A 7 17.32 -5.76 4.97
N GLU A 8 18.63 -5.62 5.23
CA GLU A 8 19.62 -5.33 4.19
C GLU A 8 19.71 -6.45 3.15
N THR A 9 19.66 -7.71 3.60
CA THR A 9 19.66 -8.88 2.71
C THR A 9 18.33 -9.00 1.98
N ILE A 10 17.20 -8.72 2.65
CA ILE A 10 15.87 -8.71 2.01
C ILE A 10 15.81 -7.63 0.93
N GLY A 11 16.33 -6.44 1.19
CA GLY A 11 16.35 -5.34 0.22
C GLY A 11 17.12 -5.68 -1.07
N LEU A 12 18.14 -6.54 -0.99
CA LEU A 12 18.93 -6.98 -2.14
C LEU A 12 18.37 -8.26 -2.81
N HIS A 13 17.90 -9.22 -2.03
CA HIS A 13 17.64 -10.59 -2.48
C HIS A 13 16.25 -11.14 -2.10
N GLY A 14 15.44 -10.36 -1.38
CA GLY A 14 14.10 -10.78 -0.96
C GLY A 14 13.09 -10.77 -2.10
N GLY A 15 11.86 -11.26 -1.80
CA GLY A 15 10.75 -11.19 -2.74
C GLY A 15 10.83 -12.18 -3.89
N GLU A 16 11.30 -13.39 -3.64
CA GLU A 16 11.41 -14.45 -4.68
C GLU A 16 12.32 -14.09 -5.85
N TYR A 17 13.23 -13.14 -5.63
CA TYR A 17 14.17 -12.73 -6.65
C TYR A 17 14.98 -13.91 -7.21
N ARG A 18 15.13 -13.94 -8.51
CA ARG A 18 16.00 -14.87 -9.25
C ARG A 18 16.82 -14.07 -10.26
N SER A 19 18.04 -14.55 -10.53
CA SER A 19 18.80 -14.05 -11.67
C SER A 19 18.00 -14.22 -12.96
N ASP A 20 18.20 -13.31 -13.92
CA ASP A 20 17.53 -13.41 -15.22
C ASP A 20 17.87 -14.76 -15.90
N PRO A 21 16.85 -15.58 -16.25
CA PRO A 21 17.11 -16.90 -16.82
C PRO A 21 17.72 -16.88 -18.22
N ALA A 22 17.58 -15.77 -18.95
CA ALA A 22 18.09 -15.65 -20.31
C ALA A 22 19.57 -15.25 -20.34
N THR A 23 19.98 -14.33 -19.45
CA THR A 23 21.33 -13.75 -19.42
C THR A 23 22.15 -14.12 -18.20
N THR A 24 21.53 -14.75 -17.20
CA THR A 24 22.06 -15.00 -15.86
C THR A 24 22.49 -13.72 -15.09
N ALA A 25 22.01 -12.56 -15.53
CA ALA A 25 22.26 -11.29 -14.83
C ALA A 25 21.71 -11.35 -13.40
N VAL A 26 22.53 -10.91 -12.43
CA VAL A 26 22.10 -10.87 -11.02
C VAL A 26 21.06 -9.78 -10.77
N ALA A 27 21.21 -8.62 -11.42
CA ALA A 27 20.20 -7.57 -11.39
C ALA A 27 19.06 -7.87 -12.37
N VAL A 28 17.83 -7.56 -11.98
CA VAL A 28 16.68 -7.69 -12.88
C VAL A 28 16.84 -6.68 -14.03
N PRO A 29 16.72 -7.12 -15.29
CA PRO A 29 16.70 -6.21 -16.44
C PRO A 29 15.57 -5.18 -16.36
N ILE A 30 15.80 -4.01 -16.95
CA ILE A 30 14.76 -2.98 -17.10
C ILE A 30 13.93 -3.31 -18.33
N TYR A 31 12.69 -3.76 -18.14
CA TYR A 31 11.77 -4.14 -19.22
C TYR A 31 10.97 -2.91 -19.69
N GLN A 32 11.54 -2.14 -20.61
CA GLN A 32 10.89 -1.00 -21.26
C GLN A 32 9.94 -1.45 -22.38
N THR A 33 8.83 -2.06 -22.01
CA THR A 33 7.80 -2.51 -22.94
C THR A 33 6.41 -2.22 -22.39
N SER A 34 5.44 -2.01 -23.27
CA SER A 34 4.03 -1.90 -22.91
C SER A 34 3.31 -3.24 -23.00
N SER A 35 3.66 -4.08 -23.97
CA SER A 35 2.94 -5.32 -24.30
C SER A 35 3.88 -6.52 -24.29
N TYR A 36 3.30 -7.71 -24.16
CA TYR A 36 4.02 -8.97 -24.18
C TYR A 36 3.41 -9.88 -25.24
N GLN A 37 4.26 -10.68 -25.90
CA GLN A 37 3.82 -11.64 -26.90
C GLN A 37 3.41 -12.95 -26.22
N PHE A 38 2.24 -13.47 -26.59
CA PHE A 38 1.76 -14.77 -26.11
C PHE A 38 2.25 -15.91 -27.02
N LYS A 39 2.49 -17.07 -26.43
CA LYS A 39 2.90 -18.27 -27.17
C LYS A 39 1.83 -18.73 -28.19
N ASN A 40 0.56 -18.66 -27.78
CA ASN A 40 -0.61 -19.02 -28.57
C ASN A 40 -1.88 -18.39 -27.96
N ALA A 41 -3.01 -18.55 -28.62
CA ALA A 41 -4.31 -18.02 -28.22
C ALA A 41 -4.80 -18.62 -26.88
N GLU A 42 -4.50 -19.88 -26.59
CA GLU A 42 -4.88 -20.54 -25.35
C GLU A 42 -4.15 -19.93 -24.14
N THR A 43 -2.83 -19.72 -24.26
CA THR A 43 -2.05 -19.01 -23.24
C THR A 43 -2.62 -17.61 -22.99
N ALA A 44 -2.96 -16.86 -24.05
CA ALA A 44 -3.59 -15.56 -23.91
C ALA A 44 -4.91 -15.64 -23.14
N ALA A 45 -5.79 -16.57 -23.51
CA ALA A 45 -7.08 -16.76 -22.85
C ALA A 45 -6.92 -17.12 -21.36
N ASN A 46 -5.95 -17.96 -21.02
CA ASN A 46 -5.67 -18.34 -19.64
C ASN A 46 -5.17 -17.15 -18.80
N LEU A 47 -4.25 -16.34 -19.35
CA LEU A 47 -3.73 -15.16 -18.68
C LEU A 47 -4.82 -14.10 -18.46
N PHE A 48 -5.62 -13.78 -19.48
CA PHE A 48 -6.74 -12.83 -19.33
C PHE A 48 -7.87 -13.38 -18.44
N GLY A 49 -8.05 -14.70 -18.42
CA GLY A 49 -9.00 -15.39 -17.56
C GLY A 49 -8.49 -15.61 -16.12
N LEU A 50 -7.28 -15.12 -15.77
CA LEU A 50 -6.61 -15.28 -14.47
C LEU A 50 -6.46 -16.75 -14.03
N LYS A 51 -6.40 -17.69 -14.99
CA LYS A 51 -6.12 -19.11 -14.77
C LYS A 51 -4.62 -19.39 -14.65
N GLU A 52 -3.81 -18.53 -15.22
CA GLU A 52 -2.35 -18.55 -15.15
C GLU A 52 -1.83 -17.16 -14.81
N PHE A 53 -0.69 -17.09 -14.13
CA PHE A 53 0.02 -15.83 -13.87
C PHE A 53 1.09 -15.61 -14.93
N GLY A 54 1.19 -14.37 -15.43
CA GLY A 54 2.21 -14.00 -16.41
C GLY A 54 2.05 -12.56 -16.89
N ASN A 55 2.95 -12.15 -17.76
CA ASN A 55 2.98 -10.78 -18.27
C ASN A 55 1.98 -10.60 -19.42
N ILE A 56 1.12 -9.60 -19.32
CA ILE A 56 0.12 -9.24 -20.32
C ILE A 56 0.40 -7.83 -20.85
N TYR A 57 0.43 -6.85 -19.96
CA TYR A 57 0.55 -5.45 -20.30
C TYR A 57 1.13 -4.67 -19.10
N THR A 58 2.12 -3.80 -19.35
CA THR A 58 2.90 -3.12 -18.28
C THR A 58 2.07 -2.31 -17.28
N ARG A 59 0.93 -1.75 -17.70
CA ARG A 59 0.03 -1.05 -16.77
C ARG A 59 -0.51 -1.98 -15.68
N ILE A 60 -0.61 -3.29 -15.95
CA ILE A 60 -1.12 -4.30 -15.02
C ILE A 60 0.04 -5.00 -14.29
N MET A 61 1.08 -5.41 -15.03
CA MET A 61 2.26 -6.07 -14.49
C MET A 61 3.48 -5.84 -15.39
N ASN A 62 4.64 -5.70 -14.74
CA ASN A 62 5.93 -5.63 -15.44
C ASN A 62 6.99 -6.27 -14.53
N PRO A 63 7.90 -7.12 -15.05
CA PRO A 63 8.91 -7.78 -14.21
C PRO A 63 9.80 -6.83 -13.41
N THR A 64 10.07 -5.63 -13.91
CA THR A 64 10.84 -4.62 -13.19
C THR A 64 10.10 -4.11 -11.96
N ASN A 65 8.79 -3.80 -12.09
CA ASN A 65 7.95 -3.37 -10.97
C ASN A 65 7.73 -4.51 -9.97
N ASP A 66 7.52 -5.74 -10.47
CA ASP A 66 7.29 -6.93 -9.65
C ASP A 66 8.41 -7.17 -8.62
N VAL A 67 9.68 -6.90 -8.99
CA VAL A 67 10.81 -6.99 -8.05
C VAL A 67 10.68 -5.98 -6.92
N LEU A 68 10.34 -4.72 -7.22
CA LEU A 68 10.10 -3.70 -6.20
C LEU A 68 8.95 -4.11 -5.29
N GLU A 69 7.82 -4.49 -5.87
CA GLU A 69 6.61 -4.87 -5.15
C GLU A 69 6.86 -6.04 -4.19
N LYS A 70 7.49 -7.11 -4.66
CA LYS A 70 7.84 -8.27 -3.84
C LYS A 70 8.84 -7.96 -2.73
N ARG A 71 9.83 -7.10 -3.00
CA ARG A 71 10.80 -6.69 -1.98
C ARG A 71 10.19 -5.83 -0.90
N VAL A 72 9.35 -4.86 -1.27
CA VAL A 72 8.65 -4.03 -0.30
C VAL A 72 7.70 -4.88 0.54
N ALA A 73 6.93 -5.77 -0.08
CA ALA A 73 6.08 -6.71 0.65
C ALA A 73 6.88 -7.56 1.66
N ALA A 74 8.05 -8.08 1.25
CA ALA A 74 8.91 -8.87 2.13
C ALA A 74 9.52 -8.03 3.28
N LEU A 75 9.89 -6.77 3.03
CA LEU A 75 10.41 -5.85 4.04
C LEU A 75 9.35 -5.49 5.08
N GLU A 76 8.13 -5.20 4.64
CA GLU A 76 7.01 -4.82 5.49
C GLU A 76 6.32 -6.03 6.16
N GLY A 77 6.56 -7.25 5.68
CA GLY A 77 5.87 -8.47 6.13
C GLY A 77 4.46 -8.60 5.56
N GLY A 78 4.18 -7.95 4.44
CA GLY A 78 2.91 -7.98 3.73
C GLY A 78 2.78 -9.19 2.79
N LEU A 79 1.55 -9.50 2.40
CA LEU A 79 1.25 -10.55 1.41
C LEU A 79 1.65 -10.16 -0.01
N ALA A 80 1.42 -8.90 -0.35
CA ALA A 80 1.69 -8.34 -1.67
C ALA A 80 1.89 -6.82 -1.58
N ALA A 81 2.38 -6.22 -2.66
CA ALA A 81 2.44 -4.78 -2.84
C ALA A 81 2.08 -4.41 -4.28
N VAL A 82 1.68 -3.17 -4.49
CA VAL A 82 1.43 -2.57 -5.80
C VAL A 82 2.18 -1.25 -5.87
N ALA A 83 3.02 -1.10 -6.88
CA ALA A 83 3.73 0.15 -7.14
C ALA A 83 2.86 1.10 -7.98
N VAL A 84 2.77 2.35 -7.54
CA VAL A 84 2.04 3.42 -8.23
C VAL A 84 2.93 4.64 -8.41
N GLY A 85 2.50 5.61 -9.21
CA GLY A 85 3.32 6.73 -9.63
C GLY A 85 3.70 7.74 -8.54
N SER A 86 3.03 7.72 -7.38
CA SER A 86 3.33 8.59 -6.23
C SER A 86 2.68 8.10 -4.95
N GLY A 87 3.19 8.54 -3.79
CA GLY A 87 2.55 8.27 -2.49
C GLY A 87 1.13 8.85 -2.40
N GLN A 88 0.87 10.01 -2.99
CA GLN A 88 -0.50 10.57 -3.05
C GLN A 88 -1.45 9.69 -3.86
N ALA A 89 -0.97 9.09 -4.96
CA ALA A 89 -1.75 8.11 -5.72
C ALA A 89 -2.00 6.85 -4.88
N ALA A 90 -1.01 6.38 -4.12
CA ALA A 90 -1.18 5.24 -3.22
C ALA A 90 -2.27 5.52 -2.16
N SER A 91 -2.21 6.67 -1.48
CA SER A 91 -3.21 7.07 -0.49
C SER A 91 -4.62 7.18 -1.10
N ALA A 92 -4.73 7.82 -2.28
CA ALA A 92 -6.02 7.94 -2.98
C ALA A 92 -6.59 6.57 -3.36
N PHE A 93 -5.79 5.69 -3.94
CA PHE A 93 -6.25 4.38 -4.38
C PHE A 93 -6.60 3.45 -3.23
N CYS A 94 -5.86 3.49 -2.11
CA CYS A 94 -6.23 2.75 -0.92
C CYS A 94 -7.62 3.13 -0.43
N ILE A 95 -7.93 4.43 -0.35
CA ILE A 95 -9.23 4.92 0.11
C ILE A 95 -10.34 4.61 -0.91
N GLN A 96 -10.10 4.89 -2.20
CA GLN A 96 -11.08 4.61 -3.26
C GLN A 96 -11.40 3.12 -3.42
N ASN A 97 -10.48 2.24 -3.00
CA ASN A 97 -10.73 0.79 -3.02
C ASN A 97 -11.73 0.33 -1.97
N VAL A 98 -11.86 1.05 -0.87
CA VAL A 98 -12.73 0.68 0.27
C VAL A 98 -13.94 1.61 0.45
N CYS A 99 -13.92 2.82 -0.14
CA CYS A 99 -14.94 3.84 -0.03
C CYS A 99 -15.65 4.09 -1.37
N GLN A 100 -16.92 4.42 -1.26
CA GLN A 100 -17.73 4.98 -2.35
C GLN A 100 -18.34 6.32 -1.91
N ALA A 101 -19.00 7.03 -2.83
CA ALA A 101 -19.70 8.28 -2.50
C ALA A 101 -20.74 8.04 -1.39
N GLY A 102 -20.69 8.86 -0.36
CA GLY A 102 -21.52 8.74 0.85
C GLY A 102 -20.87 8.01 2.01
N ASP A 103 -19.73 7.35 1.79
CA ASP A 103 -18.91 6.76 2.88
C ASP A 103 -17.98 7.81 3.50
N ASN A 104 -17.38 7.45 4.64
CA ASN A 104 -16.37 8.26 5.30
C ASN A 104 -15.16 7.45 5.76
N ILE A 105 -14.08 8.19 6.04
CA ILE A 105 -12.92 7.70 6.78
C ILE A 105 -12.65 8.59 7.98
N VAL A 106 -12.01 8.04 9.02
CA VAL A 106 -11.47 8.83 10.14
C VAL A 106 -9.95 8.90 9.99
N SER A 107 -9.43 10.10 9.83
CA SER A 107 -8.00 10.35 9.63
C SER A 107 -7.38 11.10 10.80
N SER A 108 -6.08 10.88 11.01
CA SER A 108 -5.29 11.73 11.91
C SER A 108 -5.35 13.20 11.47
N THR A 109 -5.28 14.12 12.45
CA THR A 109 -5.02 15.55 12.20
C THR A 109 -3.57 15.81 11.80
N ASP A 110 -2.65 14.93 12.23
CA ASP A 110 -1.23 15.06 11.99
C ASP A 110 -0.88 14.36 10.69
N LEU A 111 -0.79 15.13 9.61
CA LEU A 111 -0.55 14.64 8.25
C LEU A 111 0.35 15.59 7.47
N TYR A 112 0.98 15.06 6.44
CA TYR A 112 1.59 15.85 5.38
C TYR A 112 0.57 16.76 4.70
N GLY A 113 0.96 17.99 4.40
CA GLY A 113 0.06 18.99 3.80
C GLY A 113 -0.60 18.56 2.50
N GLY A 114 0.10 17.79 1.65
CA GLY A 114 -0.47 17.22 0.42
C GLY A 114 -1.60 16.23 0.71
N THR A 115 -1.46 15.41 1.75
CA THR A 115 -2.50 14.46 2.19
C THR A 115 -3.73 15.19 2.73
N VAL A 116 -3.52 16.26 3.53
CA VAL A 116 -4.62 17.12 3.99
C VAL A 116 -5.39 17.71 2.81
N ASN A 117 -4.67 18.20 1.77
CA ASN A 117 -5.28 18.75 0.58
C ASN A 117 -6.06 17.69 -0.22
N LEU A 118 -5.48 16.50 -0.41
CA LEU A 118 -6.17 15.36 -1.03
C LEU A 118 -7.49 15.05 -0.32
N PHE A 119 -7.47 15.00 1.01
CA PHE A 119 -8.61 14.62 1.83
C PHE A 119 -9.70 15.69 1.85
N LYS A 120 -9.34 16.95 2.08
CA LYS A 120 -10.30 18.04 2.20
C LYS A 120 -10.93 18.45 0.86
N ASN A 121 -10.18 18.32 -0.22
CA ASN A 121 -10.62 18.83 -1.52
C ASN A 121 -10.96 17.68 -2.48
N THR A 122 -10.00 16.81 -2.82
CA THR A 122 -10.19 15.82 -3.89
C THR A 122 -11.19 14.73 -3.50
N LEU A 123 -11.05 14.13 -2.31
CA LEU A 123 -11.98 13.09 -1.85
C LEU A 123 -13.37 13.66 -1.57
N SER A 124 -13.45 14.88 -1.05
CA SER A 124 -14.73 15.57 -0.84
C SER A 124 -15.51 15.75 -2.15
N MET A 125 -14.83 16.13 -3.26
CA MET A 125 -15.47 16.20 -4.57
C MET A 125 -15.96 14.85 -5.10
N GLN A 126 -15.41 13.74 -4.59
CA GLN A 126 -15.83 12.38 -4.91
C GLN A 126 -16.96 11.89 -3.98
N GLY A 127 -17.44 12.74 -3.07
CA GLY A 127 -18.49 12.39 -2.12
C GLY A 127 -18.01 11.54 -0.94
N ILE A 128 -16.70 11.45 -0.69
CA ILE A 128 -16.12 10.76 0.46
C ILE A 128 -15.84 11.79 1.55
N GLU A 129 -16.45 11.62 2.73
CA GLU A 129 -16.22 12.48 3.88
C GLU A 129 -14.92 12.05 4.59
N VAL A 130 -14.09 13.02 5.02
CA VAL A 130 -12.93 12.75 5.87
C VAL A 130 -13.11 13.48 7.21
N ARG A 131 -13.17 12.72 8.28
CA ARG A 131 -13.25 13.21 9.66
C ARG A 131 -11.88 13.18 10.30
N PHE A 132 -11.47 14.30 10.91
CA PHE A 132 -10.13 14.42 11.47
C PHE A 132 -10.14 14.22 12.98
N ALA A 133 -9.36 13.26 13.47
CA ALA A 133 -9.17 12.89 14.87
C ALA A 133 -7.78 13.31 15.37
N ASP A 134 -7.67 13.94 16.53
CA ASP A 134 -6.38 14.17 17.20
C ASP A 134 -5.81 12.82 17.67
N PRO A 135 -4.65 12.37 17.16
CA PRO A 135 -4.07 11.07 17.51
C PRO A 135 -3.48 10.99 18.91
N LYS A 136 -3.45 12.11 19.67
CA LYS A 136 -3.02 12.11 21.09
C LYS A 136 -3.88 11.20 21.96
N ASP A 137 -5.17 11.10 21.66
CA ASP A 137 -6.08 10.14 22.26
C ASP A 137 -6.66 9.25 21.18
N PRO A 138 -6.23 7.98 21.06
CA PRO A 138 -6.75 7.02 20.09
C PRO A 138 -8.27 6.87 20.12
N LYS A 139 -8.91 7.09 21.27
CA LYS A 139 -10.38 7.04 21.40
C LYS A 139 -11.10 8.09 20.55
N ASN A 140 -10.39 9.14 20.09
CA ASN A 140 -10.98 10.12 19.18
C ASN A 140 -11.36 9.49 17.82
N PHE A 141 -10.66 8.45 17.38
CA PHE A 141 -11.04 7.69 16.19
C PHE A 141 -12.37 6.97 16.41
N GLU A 142 -12.54 6.30 17.53
CA GLU A 142 -13.80 5.62 17.89
C GLU A 142 -15.00 6.58 17.98
N LYS A 143 -14.81 7.77 18.55
CA LYS A 143 -15.87 8.79 18.69
C LYS A 143 -16.39 9.33 17.35
N LEU A 144 -15.56 9.29 16.30
CA LEU A 144 -15.90 9.77 14.96
C LEU A 144 -16.33 8.65 14.02
N THR A 145 -16.37 7.42 14.50
CA THR A 145 -16.77 6.22 13.75
C THR A 145 -18.28 6.07 13.71
N ASP A 146 -18.82 5.74 12.55
CA ASP A 146 -20.20 5.36 12.34
C ASP A 146 -20.32 4.18 11.35
N GLU A 147 -21.54 3.82 10.95
CA GLU A 147 -21.83 2.70 10.03
C GLU A 147 -21.32 2.93 8.60
N LYS A 148 -20.96 4.16 8.24
CA LYS A 148 -20.41 4.54 6.94
C LYS A 148 -18.88 4.63 6.95
N THR A 149 -18.24 4.46 8.09
CA THR A 149 -16.79 4.51 8.21
C THR A 149 -16.15 3.27 7.61
N ARG A 150 -15.27 3.44 6.61
CA ARG A 150 -14.63 2.35 5.87
C ARG A 150 -13.16 2.16 6.17
N ALA A 151 -12.46 3.18 6.65
CA ALA A 151 -11.06 3.07 7.02
C ALA A 151 -10.66 4.10 8.07
N TYR A 152 -9.62 3.79 8.81
CA TYR A 152 -8.82 4.75 9.54
C TYR A 152 -7.55 5.07 8.76
N TYR A 153 -7.02 6.29 8.90
CA TYR A 153 -5.80 6.72 8.23
C TYR A 153 -4.87 7.48 9.16
N GLY A 154 -3.57 7.20 9.09
CA GLY A 154 -2.52 7.92 9.80
C GLY A 154 -1.18 7.83 9.10
N GLU A 155 -0.23 8.68 9.51
CA GLU A 155 1.17 8.63 9.10
C GLU A 155 2.00 8.17 10.29
N SER A 156 2.91 7.20 10.09
CA SER A 156 3.73 6.63 11.19
C SER A 156 4.52 7.70 11.93
N CYS A 157 5.08 8.67 11.21
CA CYS A 157 5.78 9.83 11.73
C CYS A 157 5.54 11.02 10.78
N PRO A 158 4.47 11.82 11.00
CA PRO A 158 4.01 12.84 10.06
C PRO A 158 4.96 14.03 9.95
N ASN A 159 5.12 14.52 8.75
CA ASN A 159 5.83 15.76 8.46
C ASN A 159 4.83 16.95 8.48
N PRO A 160 5.06 18.04 9.23
CA PRO A 160 6.27 18.40 9.99
C PRO A 160 6.24 18.04 11.48
N TYR A 161 5.16 17.50 11.99
CA TYR A 161 4.95 17.34 13.46
C TYR A 161 5.84 16.29 14.10
N LEU A 162 6.29 15.26 13.38
CA LEU A 162 7.17 14.19 13.83
C LEU A 162 6.67 13.45 15.09
N ARG A 163 5.37 13.50 15.35
CA ARG A 163 4.74 12.78 16.46
C ARG A 163 4.46 11.34 16.02
N VAL A 164 5.02 10.38 16.75
CA VAL A 164 4.77 8.97 16.49
C VAL A 164 3.29 8.65 16.64
N PHE A 165 2.70 8.07 15.60
CA PHE A 165 1.29 7.69 15.56
C PHE A 165 1.06 6.41 16.39
N PRO A 166 0.00 6.33 17.21
CA PRO A 166 -0.31 5.17 18.04
C PRO A 166 -0.95 4.05 17.21
N ILE A 167 -0.15 3.39 16.35
CA ILE A 167 -0.62 2.41 15.36
C ILE A 167 -1.41 1.29 16.03
N LYS A 168 -0.83 0.69 17.09
CA LYS A 168 -1.44 -0.47 17.74
C LYS A 168 -2.80 -0.13 18.36
N GLU A 169 -2.87 0.97 19.07
CA GLU A 169 -4.09 1.40 19.79
C GLU A 169 -5.23 1.70 18.78
N VAL A 170 -4.92 2.41 17.70
CA VAL A 170 -5.92 2.70 16.65
C VAL A 170 -6.29 1.45 15.86
N ALA A 171 -5.34 0.56 15.56
CA ALA A 171 -5.63 -0.73 14.92
C ALA A 171 -6.51 -1.61 15.79
N ASP A 172 -6.29 -1.63 17.11
CA ASP A 172 -7.13 -2.38 18.06
C ASP A 172 -8.58 -1.85 18.09
N ILE A 173 -8.77 -0.54 17.98
CA ILE A 173 -10.09 0.09 17.82
C ILE A 173 -10.70 -0.35 16.47
N GLY A 174 -9.94 -0.24 15.39
CA GLY A 174 -10.40 -0.64 14.06
C GLY A 174 -10.88 -2.10 14.02
N ARG A 175 -10.14 -3.01 14.65
CA ARG A 175 -10.55 -4.43 14.72
C ARG A 175 -11.89 -4.64 15.41
N LYS A 176 -12.19 -3.90 16.48
CA LYS A 176 -13.50 -4.00 17.16
C LYS A 176 -14.65 -3.63 16.25
N HIS A 177 -14.44 -2.71 15.32
CA HIS A 177 -15.44 -2.20 14.40
C HIS A 177 -15.36 -2.85 12.99
N GLY A 178 -14.39 -3.75 12.74
CA GLY A 178 -14.16 -4.32 11.41
C GLY A 178 -13.64 -3.30 10.39
N ILE A 179 -12.95 -2.25 10.85
CA ILE A 179 -12.44 -1.14 10.05
C ILE A 179 -10.92 -1.27 9.91
N PRO A 180 -10.36 -1.32 8.69
CA PRO A 180 -8.92 -1.38 8.47
C PRO A 180 -8.25 -0.03 8.80
N LEU A 181 -7.00 -0.10 9.26
CA LEU A 181 -6.12 1.05 9.43
C LEU A 181 -5.13 1.12 8.27
N ILE A 182 -5.11 2.24 7.58
CA ILE A 182 -4.15 2.57 6.50
C ILE A 182 -3.06 3.45 7.11
N ILE A 183 -1.81 3.04 6.96
CA ILE A 183 -0.64 3.80 7.45
C ILE A 183 0.25 4.22 6.28
N ASP A 184 0.44 5.53 6.15
CA ASP A 184 1.53 6.08 5.34
C ASP A 184 2.83 5.97 6.16
N ASN A 185 3.73 5.11 5.70
CA ASN A 185 5.01 4.84 6.34
C ASN A 185 6.20 5.51 5.61
N THR A 186 5.95 6.58 4.87
CA THR A 186 6.96 7.26 4.03
C THR A 186 8.23 7.64 4.79
N SER A 187 8.11 8.07 6.05
CA SER A 187 9.24 8.52 6.87
C SER A 187 9.99 7.40 7.58
N SER A 188 9.44 6.18 7.67
CA SER A 188 9.93 5.14 8.56
C SER A 188 10.05 3.74 7.94
N PRO A 189 10.29 3.57 6.61
CA PRO A 189 10.44 2.22 6.06
C PRO A 189 11.64 1.53 6.72
N VAL A 190 11.53 0.21 6.93
CA VAL A 190 12.52 -0.64 7.62
C VAL A 190 12.63 -0.36 9.14
N ILE A 191 12.44 0.89 9.58
CA ILE A 191 12.50 1.28 11.00
C ILE A 191 11.20 0.88 11.72
N CYS A 192 10.07 1.18 11.12
CA CYS A 192 8.73 0.79 11.59
C CYS A 192 8.09 -0.13 10.57
N LYS A 193 7.49 -1.22 11.04
CA LYS A 193 6.66 -2.15 10.23
C LYS A 193 5.22 -2.05 10.72
N PRO A 194 4.39 -1.19 10.14
CA PRO A 194 3.01 -0.98 10.61
C PRO A 194 2.21 -2.28 10.71
N LEU A 195 2.35 -3.20 9.76
CA LEU A 195 1.68 -4.50 9.76
C LEU A 195 2.02 -5.40 10.96
N ALA A 196 3.15 -5.17 11.62
CA ALA A 196 3.51 -5.90 12.83
C ALA A 196 2.81 -5.37 14.10
N HIS A 197 2.19 -4.21 14.00
CA HIS A 197 1.51 -3.56 15.13
C HIS A 197 -0.02 -3.71 15.06
N GLY A 198 -0.54 -4.30 13.99
CA GLY A 198 -1.97 -4.60 13.91
C GLY A 198 -2.59 -4.52 12.53
#